data_693e0a05f60b3990d49b915b285004d1
#
_entry.id   693e0a05f60b3990d49b915b285004d1
#
_cell.length_a   1.000
_cell.length_b   1.000
_cell.length_c   1.000
_cell.angle_alpha   90.00
_cell.angle_beta   90.00
_cell.angle_gamma   90.00
#
_symmetry.space_group_name_H-M   'P 1'
#
loop_
_entity.id
_entity.type
_entity.pdbx_description
1 polymer ?
#
loop_
_entity_poly.entity_id
_entity_poly.type
_entity_poly.pdbx_seq_one_letter_code
_entity_poly.pdbx_strand_id
1 'polypeptide(L)'
;MGRLDRVLVDKVAKRYGSERALAGVSLELVRGTMCALLGHNGAGKTTLLGVVSTLVRPNSGSITYRSGDAKLAGEAVRREIGLLAHASLCYGELTAVENLELIKGLYDIDSSVGAVLDQVGLEPRARDRPARTYSRGMLQRLALARSLLTKPSLLLLDEPFTGLDRGGALALGEQLGGLKADGTIVVVVTHDLEAIAGRTDHVAILKRGKLVCEERSDVTYTYDQLKDLYHRNAA
;
A
#
# COMPACT_ATOMS: atom_id res chain seq x y z
N MET A 1 11.48 18.30 8.50
CA MET A 1 10.66 18.24 7.27
C MET A 1 9.27 17.73 7.67
N GLY A 2 8.18 18.37 7.23
CA GLY A 2 6.82 17.93 7.57
C GLY A 2 6.50 16.59 6.91
N ARG A 3 5.68 15.76 7.57
CA ARG A 3 5.22 14.46 7.03
C ARG A 3 4.23 14.68 5.88
N LEU A 4 4.22 13.80 4.90
CA LEU A 4 3.25 13.81 3.81
C LEU A 4 1.81 13.71 4.38
N ASP A 5 0.93 14.62 4.00
CA ASP A 5 -0.46 14.66 4.46
C ASP A 5 -1.49 14.54 3.34
N ARG A 6 -1.08 14.73 2.09
CA ARG A 6 -1.97 14.69 0.94
C ARG A 6 -1.28 14.25 -0.35
N VAL A 7 -1.96 13.40 -1.12
CA VAL A 7 -1.55 13.01 -2.48
C VAL A 7 -2.68 13.32 -3.45
N LEU A 8 -2.38 14.14 -4.45
CA LEU A 8 -3.32 14.50 -5.52
C LEU A 8 -2.90 13.80 -6.81
N VAL A 9 -3.71 12.90 -7.29
CA VAL A 9 -3.59 12.25 -8.60
C VAL A 9 -4.50 13.01 -9.55
N ASP A 10 -3.95 13.62 -10.61
CA ASP A 10 -4.72 14.42 -11.56
C ASP A 10 -4.60 13.87 -12.97
N LYS A 11 -5.71 13.37 -13.51
CA LYS A 11 -5.90 12.84 -14.89
C LYS A 11 -4.77 11.91 -15.34
N VAL A 12 -4.28 11.05 -14.44
CA VAL A 12 -3.17 10.14 -14.72
C VAL A 12 -3.58 9.09 -15.74
N ALA A 13 -2.79 9.00 -16.82
CA ALA A 13 -2.92 7.95 -17.82
C ALA A 13 -1.61 7.17 -17.97
N LYS A 14 -1.73 5.84 -18.19
CA LYS A 14 -0.61 4.95 -18.43
C LYS A 14 -0.94 3.92 -19.49
N ARG A 15 0.01 3.71 -20.42
CA ARG A 15 -0.04 2.67 -21.46
C ARG A 15 1.21 1.81 -21.40
N TYR A 16 1.04 0.54 -21.73
CA TYR A 16 2.11 -0.43 -21.98
C TYR A 16 1.92 -0.96 -23.40
N GLY A 17 2.73 -0.51 -24.33
CA GLY A 17 2.49 -0.78 -25.75
C GLY A 17 1.12 -0.27 -26.20
N SER A 18 0.28 -1.19 -26.72
CA SER A 18 -1.10 -0.91 -27.14
C SER A 18 -2.10 -0.89 -25.97
N GLU A 19 -1.77 -1.52 -24.85
CA GLU A 19 -2.68 -1.67 -23.71
C GLU A 19 -2.74 -0.38 -22.86
N ARG A 20 -3.97 0.09 -22.58
CA ARG A 20 -4.22 1.25 -21.74
C ARG A 20 -4.54 0.80 -20.31
N ALA A 21 -3.55 0.83 -19.42
CA ALA A 21 -3.70 0.43 -18.03
C ALA A 21 -4.41 1.49 -17.17
N LEU A 22 -4.18 2.79 -17.43
CA LEU A 22 -4.90 3.90 -16.79
C LEU A 22 -5.36 4.90 -17.84
N ALA A 23 -6.55 5.46 -17.65
CA ALA A 23 -7.27 6.27 -18.64
C ALA A 23 -7.76 7.63 -18.08
N GLY A 24 -6.87 8.38 -17.42
CA GLY A 24 -7.19 9.70 -16.87
C GLY A 24 -7.80 9.58 -15.46
N VAL A 25 -7.16 8.82 -14.58
CA VAL A 25 -7.58 8.65 -13.18
C VAL A 25 -7.26 9.91 -12.40
N SER A 26 -8.26 10.44 -11.68
CA SER A 26 -8.09 11.50 -10.68
C SER A 26 -8.56 10.98 -9.34
N LEU A 27 -7.76 11.16 -8.28
CA LEU A 27 -8.00 10.63 -6.94
C LEU A 27 -7.23 11.50 -5.94
N GLU A 28 -7.82 11.76 -4.80
CA GLU A 28 -7.14 12.40 -3.68
C GLU A 28 -7.00 11.43 -2.52
N LEU A 29 -5.82 11.34 -1.91
CA LEU A 29 -5.55 10.56 -0.71
C LEU A 29 -5.15 11.52 0.41
N VAL A 30 -5.73 11.36 1.60
CA VAL A 30 -5.60 12.32 2.71
C VAL A 30 -5.10 11.58 3.95
N ARG A 31 -4.32 12.28 4.76
CA ARG A 31 -3.78 11.81 6.03
C ARG A 31 -4.86 11.21 6.93
N GLY A 32 -4.55 10.08 7.57
CA GLY A 32 -5.45 9.42 8.50
C GLY A 32 -6.63 8.73 7.85
N THR A 33 -6.56 8.44 6.53
CA THR A 33 -7.58 7.66 5.82
C THR A 33 -7.06 6.31 5.34
N MET A 34 -7.96 5.34 5.27
CA MET A 34 -7.72 4.04 4.62
C MET A 34 -8.57 3.93 3.36
N CYS A 35 -7.91 3.98 2.21
CA CYS A 35 -8.53 3.83 0.90
C CYS A 35 -8.51 2.37 0.45
N ALA A 36 -9.68 1.76 0.29
CA ALA A 36 -9.84 0.50 -0.42
C ALA A 36 -9.87 0.76 -1.93
N LEU A 37 -8.80 0.36 -2.63
CA LEU A 37 -8.72 0.45 -4.09
C LEU A 37 -9.20 -0.88 -4.70
N LEU A 38 -10.44 -0.91 -5.15
CA LEU A 38 -11.16 -2.08 -5.62
C LEU A 38 -11.27 -2.12 -7.15
N GLY A 39 -11.63 -3.29 -7.70
CA GLY A 39 -11.83 -3.51 -9.13
C GLY A 39 -11.36 -4.88 -9.57
N HIS A 40 -11.81 -5.37 -10.74
CA HIS A 40 -11.41 -6.66 -11.29
C HIS A 40 -9.91 -6.74 -11.61
N ASN A 41 -9.42 -7.96 -11.85
CA ASN A 41 -8.06 -8.15 -12.36
C ASN A 41 -7.91 -7.43 -13.71
N GLY A 42 -6.76 -6.76 -13.90
CA GLY A 42 -6.54 -5.91 -15.08
C GLY A 42 -7.23 -4.54 -15.05
N ALA A 43 -7.95 -4.16 -13.98
CA ALA A 43 -8.58 -2.85 -13.88
C ALA A 43 -7.60 -1.66 -13.78
N GLY A 44 -6.30 -1.92 -13.54
CA GLY A 44 -5.25 -0.90 -13.42
C GLY A 44 -4.79 -0.60 -11.99
N LYS A 45 -5.26 -1.34 -10.98
CA LYS A 45 -4.96 -1.11 -9.54
C LYS A 45 -3.46 -1.10 -9.25
N THR A 46 -2.74 -2.18 -9.58
CA THR A 46 -1.28 -2.28 -9.41
C THR A 46 -0.53 -1.19 -10.18
N THR A 47 -1.00 -0.82 -11.38
CA THR A 47 -0.41 0.28 -12.15
C THR A 47 -0.60 1.62 -11.45
N LEU A 48 -1.79 1.87 -10.87
CA LEU A 48 -2.03 3.10 -10.10
C LEU A 48 -1.14 3.15 -8.86
N LEU A 49 -1.01 2.05 -8.09
CA LEU A 49 -0.07 1.98 -6.98
C LEU A 49 1.37 2.24 -7.44
N GLY A 50 1.79 1.64 -8.56
CA GLY A 50 3.12 1.86 -9.14
C GLY A 50 3.37 3.32 -9.53
N VAL A 51 2.35 4.03 -10.02
CA VAL A 51 2.47 5.46 -10.35
C VAL A 51 2.48 6.32 -9.07
N VAL A 52 1.61 6.02 -8.10
CA VAL A 52 1.56 6.74 -6.81
C VAL A 52 2.81 6.47 -5.97
N SER A 53 3.45 5.31 -6.09
CA SER A 53 4.73 5.01 -5.43
C SER A 53 5.95 5.60 -6.12
N THR A 54 5.79 6.32 -7.22
CA THR A 54 6.87 6.86 -8.08
C THR A 54 7.69 5.81 -8.86
N LEU A 55 7.37 4.52 -8.76
CA LEU A 55 8.06 3.45 -9.52
C LEU A 55 7.72 3.48 -11.01
N VAL A 56 6.51 3.92 -11.35
CA VAL A 56 6.02 3.97 -12.74
C VAL A 56 5.76 5.42 -13.12
N ARG A 57 6.41 5.90 -14.19
CA ARG A 57 6.12 7.21 -14.75
C ARG A 57 4.83 7.16 -15.57
N PRO A 58 3.84 8.06 -15.33
CA PRO A 58 2.65 8.15 -16.16
C PRO A 58 3.00 8.69 -17.57
N ASN A 59 2.15 8.41 -18.56
CA ASN A 59 2.27 8.99 -19.90
C ASN A 59 1.69 10.41 -19.95
N SER A 60 0.64 10.68 -19.17
CA SER A 60 0.05 12.02 -19.01
C SER A 60 -0.60 12.15 -17.64
N GLY A 61 -0.97 13.38 -17.27
CA GLY A 61 -1.43 13.72 -15.94
C GLY A 61 -0.26 13.96 -14.98
N SER A 62 -0.58 14.19 -13.71
CA SER A 62 0.43 14.50 -12.69
C SER A 62 0.06 13.92 -11.33
N ILE A 63 1.08 13.74 -10.46
CA ILE A 63 0.88 13.47 -9.04
C ILE A 63 1.56 14.56 -8.25
N THR A 64 0.85 15.10 -7.29
CA THR A 64 1.36 16.09 -6.35
C THR A 64 1.32 15.54 -4.93
N TYR A 65 2.45 15.56 -4.26
CA TYR A 65 2.62 15.16 -2.86
C TYR A 65 2.78 16.42 -2.02
N ARG A 66 2.00 16.54 -0.95
CA ARG A 66 2.00 17.74 -0.08
C ARG A 66 2.29 17.39 1.37
N SER A 67 2.91 18.36 2.04
CA SER A 67 3.08 18.42 3.49
C SER A 67 2.68 19.85 3.92
N GLY A 68 1.43 20.02 4.38
CA GLY A 68 0.80 21.33 4.49
C GLY A 68 0.78 22.03 3.13
N ASP A 69 1.27 23.26 3.07
CA ASP A 69 1.34 24.03 1.83
C ASP A 69 2.54 23.65 0.94
N ALA A 70 3.52 22.93 1.49
CA ALA A 70 4.73 22.56 0.77
C ALA A 70 4.49 21.38 -0.19
N LYS A 71 5.07 21.47 -1.40
CA LYS A 71 5.11 20.38 -2.37
C LYS A 71 6.39 19.56 -2.15
N LEU A 72 6.23 18.26 -1.94
CA LEU A 72 7.35 17.32 -1.86
C LEU A 72 7.70 16.79 -3.26
N ALA A 73 8.99 16.48 -3.48
CA ALA A 73 9.47 15.92 -4.74
C ALA A 73 10.70 15.03 -4.54
N GLY A 74 10.98 14.18 -5.51
CA GLY A 74 12.20 13.39 -5.59
C GLY A 74 12.37 12.44 -4.40
N GLU A 75 13.54 12.48 -3.77
CA GLU A 75 13.89 11.60 -2.66
C GLU A 75 13.03 11.85 -1.42
N ALA A 76 12.66 13.11 -1.14
CA ALA A 76 11.79 13.45 -0.02
C ALA A 76 10.44 12.73 -0.09
N VAL A 77 9.87 12.55 -1.28
CA VAL A 77 8.66 11.75 -1.49
C VAL A 77 8.91 10.28 -1.23
N ARG A 78 10.00 9.72 -1.78
CA ARG A 78 10.29 8.29 -1.66
C ARG A 78 10.52 7.83 -0.22
N ARG A 79 11.07 8.70 0.63
CA ARG A 79 11.25 8.43 2.07
C ARG A 79 9.92 8.32 2.82
N GLU A 80 8.88 9.00 2.33
CA GLU A 80 7.54 9.01 2.92
C GLU A 80 6.65 7.86 2.44
N ILE A 81 7.10 7.05 1.47
CA ILE A 81 6.29 5.97 0.87
C ILE A 81 6.80 4.59 1.29
N GLY A 82 5.92 3.81 1.90
CA GLY A 82 6.05 2.36 2.04
C GLY A 82 5.27 1.65 0.94
N LEU A 83 5.89 0.69 0.27
CA LEU A 83 5.23 -0.11 -0.76
C LEU A 83 5.41 -1.60 -0.51
N LEU A 84 4.28 -2.30 -0.36
CA LEU A 84 4.17 -3.74 -0.50
C LEU A 84 3.59 -4.02 -1.88
N ALA A 85 4.45 -4.43 -2.81
CA ALA A 85 4.07 -4.81 -4.16
C ALA A 85 3.72 -6.29 -4.25
N HIS A 86 3.09 -6.72 -5.34
CA HIS A 86 2.78 -8.13 -5.61
C HIS A 86 4.04 -9.03 -5.58
N ALA A 87 5.19 -8.55 -6.08
CA ALA A 87 6.49 -9.15 -5.83
C ALA A 87 7.04 -8.65 -4.49
N SER A 88 7.60 -9.54 -3.67
CA SER A 88 8.09 -9.20 -2.33
C SER A 88 9.20 -8.13 -2.32
N LEU A 89 9.94 -7.99 -3.43
CA LEU A 89 11.11 -7.12 -3.56
C LEU A 89 12.18 -7.39 -2.47
N CYS A 90 12.21 -8.60 -1.93
CA CYS A 90 13.20 -9.06 -0.97
C CYS A 90 14.26 -9.90 -1.66
N TYR A 91 15.50 -9.80 -1.22
CA TYR A 91 16.62 -10.60 -1.72
C TYR A 91 16.56 -12.00 -1.09
N GLY A 92 16.35 -13.02 -1.91
CA GLY A 92 16.16 -14.41 -1.46
C GLY A 92 17.37 -15.00 -0.73
N GLU A 93 18.58 -14.61 -1.11
CA GLU A 93 19.84 -15.10 -0.50
C GLU A 93 20.13 -14.43 0.86
N LEU A 94 19.52 -13.29 1.14
CA LEU A 94 19.68 -12.59 2.40
C LEU A 94 18.65 -13.09 3.43
N THR A 95 19.01 -13.03 4.70
CA THR A 95 18.12 -13.24 5.84
C THR A 95 17.11 -12.08 5.96
N ALA A 96 16.11 -12.19 6.84
CA ALA A 96 15.19 -11.08 7.09
C ALA A 96 15.91 -9.87 7.66
N VAL A 97 16.84 -10.11 8.59
CA VAL A 97 17.63 -9.03 9.22
C VAL A 97 18.46 -8.32 8.16
N GLU A 98 19.23 -9.06 7.34
CA GLU A 98 20.08 -8.47 6.29
C GLU A 98 19.27 -7.72 5.23
N ASN A 99 18.08 -8.22 4.84
CA ASN A 99 17.18 -7.51 3.92
C ASN A 99 16.78 -6.13 4.47
N LEU A 100 16.46 -6.05 5.76
CA LEU A 100 16.03 -4.79 6.39
C LEU A 100 17.22 -3.88 6.71
N GLU A 101 18.37 -4.41 7.14
CA GLU A 101 19.57 -3.61 7.38
C GLU A 101 20.11 -2.99 6.08
N LEU A 102 19.99 -3.69 4.94
CA LEU A 102 20.31 -3.12 3.63
C LEU A 102 19.46 -1.87 3.33
N ILE A 103 18.15 -1.95 3.54
CA ILE A 103 17.25 -0.80 3.33
C ILE A 103 17.54 0.32 4.34
N LYS A 104 17.77 -0.05 5.60
CA LYS A 104 18.15 0.90 6.66
C LYS A 104 19.38 1.70 6.26
N GLY A 105 20.42 1.04 5.76
CA GLY A 105 21.64 1.69 5.28
C GLY A 105 21.41 2.58 4.06
N LEU A 106 20.58 2.13 3.08
CA LEU A 106 20.29 2.90 1.87
C LEU A 106 19.54 4.22 2.15
N TYR A 107 18.67 4.21 3.16
CA TYR A 107 17.85 5.39 3.51
C TYR A 107 18.42 6.19 4.70
N ASP A 108 19.51 5.73 5.30
CA ASP A 108 20.12 6.32 6.52
C ASP A 108 19.05 6.56 7.60
N ILE A 109 18.36 5.48 7.99
CA ILE A 109 17.28 5.51 8.97
C ILE A 109 17.68 4.84 10.28
N ASP A 110 17.33 5.47 11.38
CA ASP A 110 17.49 4.91 12.72
C ASP A 110 16.19 4.20 13.17
N SER A 111 15.96 3.01 12.62
CA SER A 111 14.85 2.13 13.00
C SER A 111 15.38 0.81 13.54
N SER A 112 14.74 0.28 14.57
CA SER A 112 15.05 -1.05 15.09
C SER A 112 14.48 -2.13 14.15
N VAL A 113 15.34 -2.85 13.45
CA VAL A 113 14.97 -3.96 12.58
C VAL A 113 14.22 -5.04 13.35
N GLY A 114 14.70 -5.37 14.57
CA GLY A 114 14.03 -6.35 15.44
C GLY A 114 12.60 -5.95 15.77
N ALA A 115 12.37 -4.69 16.16
CA ALA A 115 11.03 -4.20 16.49
C ALA A 115 10.06 -4.25 15.29
N VAL A 116 10.53 -3.94 14.09
CA VAL A 116 9.71 -4.03 12.87
C VAL A 116 9.38 -5.49 12.53
N LEU A 117 10.33 -6.42 12.71
CA LEU A 117 10.10 -7.85 12.52
C LEU A 117 9.11 -8.42 13.57
N ASP A 118 9.18 -7.94 14.82
CA ASP A 118 8.18 -8.25 15.87
C ASP A 118 6.81 -7.74 15.48
N GLN A 119 6.72 -6.49 15.02
CA GLN A 119 5.49 -5.83 14.60
C GLN A 119 4.73 -6.60 13.52
N VAL A 120 5.43 -7.21 12.57
CA VAL A 120 4.81 -8.03 11.51
C VAL A 120 4.65 -9.50 11.90
N GLY A 121 5.05 -9.89 13.11
CA GLY A 121 4.93 -11.24 13.62
C GLY A 121 5.83 -12.27 12.91
N LEU A 122 7.03 -11.86 12.44
CA LEU A 122 8.01 -12.81 11.93
C LEU A 122 8.79 -13.43 13.08
N GLU A 123 8.61 -14.75 13.25
CA GLU A 123 9.20 -15.51 14.36
C GLU A 123 10.72 -15.31 14.47
N PRO A 124 11.30 -15.12 15.69
CA PRO A 124 12.72 -14.89 15.88
C PRO A 124 13.63 -15.95 15.22
N ARG A 125 13.30 -17.25 15.38
CA ARG A 125 14.06 -18.37 14.79
C ARG A 125 14.06 -18.40 13.26
N ALA A 126 13.19 -17.64 12.62
CA ALA A 126 13.15 -17.56 11.15
C ALA A 126 14.04 -16.45 10.61
N ARG A 127 14.36 -15.42 11.42
CA ARG A 127 14.96 -14.16 10.99
C ARG A 127 16.38 -14.30 10.43
N ASP A 128 17.11 -15.32 10.91
CA ASP A 128 18.48 -15.62 10.51
C ASP A 128 18.58 -16.66 9.37
N ARG A 129 17.43 -17.05 8.79
CA ARG A 129 17.39 -17.95 7.64
C ARG A 129 17.27 -17.15 6.35
N PRO A 130 17.86 -17.62 5.22
CA PRO A 130 17.68 -16.98 3.92
C PRO A 130 16.21 -16.90 3.51
N ALA A 131 15.79 -15.74 2.98
CA ALA A 131 14.38 -15.47 2.63
C ALA A 131 13.84 -16.43 1.56
N ARG A 132 14.69 -17.02 0.70
CA ARG A 132 14.31 -18.07 -0.26
C ARG A 132 13.75 -19.35 0.39
N THR A 133 13.99 -19.55 1.70
CA THR A 133 13.48 -20.70 2.47
C THR A 133 12.13 -20.40 3.14
N TYR A 134 11.59 -19.19 2.98
CA TYR A 134 10.37 -18.76 3.64
C TYR A 134 9.12 -19.33 2.96
N SER A 135 8.10 -19.61 3.78
CA SER A 135 6.76 -19.80 3.26
C SER A 135 6.24 -18.49 2.64
N ARG A 136 5.18 -18.59 1.84
CA ARG A 136 4.55 -17.41 1.23
C ARG A 136 4.13 -16.37 2.29
N GLY A 137 3.55 -16.81 3.41
CA GLY A 137 3.15 -15.93 4.51
C GLY A 137 4.34 -15.27 5.22
N MET A 138 5.46 -16.00 5.42
CA MET A 138 6.69 -15.42 5.99
C MET A 138 7.30 -14.38 5.05
N LEU A 139 7.32 -14.66 3.75
CA LEU A 139 7.82 -13.70 2.76
C LEU A 139 6.94 -12.46 2.67
N GLN A 140 5.63 -12.61 2.81
CA GLN A 140 4.67 -11.51 2.89
C GLN A 140 4.93 -10.63 4.13
N ARG A 141 5.16 -11.24 5.29
CA ARG A 141 5.51 -10.52 6.53
C ARG A 141 6.83 -9.76 6.39
N LEU A 142 7.85 -10.35 5.76
CA LEU A 142 9.12 -9.67 5.50
C LEU A 142 8.93 -8.49 4.54
N ALA A 143 8.16 -8.66 3.46
CA ALA A 143 7.85 -7.57 2.52
C ALA A 143 7.06 -6.43 3.19
N LEU A 144 6.14 -6.76 4.11
CA LEU A 144 5.44 -5.78 4.93
C LEU A 144 6.42 -5.05 5.88
N ALA A 145 7.29 -5.79 6.59
CA ALA A 145 8.33 -5.20 7.44
C ALA A 145 9.18 -4.18 6.68
N ARG A 146 9.60 -4.55 5.46
CA ARG A 146 10.34 -3.68 4.57
C ARG A 146 9.58 -2.39 4.25
N SER A 147 8.27 -2.48 3.99
CA SER A 147 7.43 -1.32 3.68
C SER A 147 7.19 -0.40 4.88
N LEU A 148 7.29 -0.92 6.12
CA LEU A 148 7.09 -0.19 7.37
C LEU A 148 8.38 0.39 7.96
N LEU A 149 9.54 -0.07 7.51
CA LEU A 149 10.83 0.24 8.12
C LEU A 149 11.14 1.76 8.17
N THR A 150 10.71 2.50 7.13
CA THR A 150 10.87 3.96 7.05
C THR A 150 9.84 4.73 7.86
N LYS A 151 8.90 4.08 8.54
CA LYS A 151 7.73 4.70 9.20
C LYS A 151 6.99 5.64 8.23
N PRO A 152 6.52 5.13 7.09
CA PRO A 152 6.00 5.95 5.99
C PRO A 152 4.76 6.73 6.39
N SER A 153 4.54 7.90 5.75
CA SER A 153 3.28 8.64 5.84
C SER A 153 2.25 8.16 4.81
N LEU A 154 2.71 7.47 3.75
CA LEU A 154 1.88 6.84 2.74
C LEU A 154 2.26 5.36 2.61
N LEU A 155 1.34 4.48 2.94
CA LEU A 155 1.51 3.04 2.84
C LEU A 155 0.62 2.49 1.71
N LEU A 156 1.26 1.91 0.69
CA LEU A 156 0.61 1.34 -0.49
C LEU A 156 0.76 -0.18 -0.45
N LEU A 157 -0.35 -0.90 -0.46
CA LEU A 157 -0.38 -2.35 -0.25
C LEU A 157 -1.13 -3.03 -1.40
N ASP A 158 -0.44 -3.89 -2.15
CA ASP A 158 -1.03 -4.70 -3.22
C ASP A 158 -1.23 -6.14 -2.73
N GLU A 159 -2.48 -6.53 -2.46
CA GLU A 159 -2.92 -7.83 -1.94
C GLU A 159 -2.19 -8.26 -0.64
N PRO A 160 -2.19 -7.42 0.43
CA PRO A 160 -1.39 -7.67 1.63
C PRO A 160 -1.79 -8.91 2.42
N PHE A 161 -3.02 -9.38 2.28
CA PHE A 161 -3.58 -10.52 3.02
C PHE A 161 -3.27 -11.87 2.36
N THR A 162 -2.72 -11.86 1.16
CA THR A 162 -2.42 -13.09 0.42
C THR A 162 -1.41 -13.98 1.15
N GLY A 163 -1.77 -15.26 1.35
CA GLY A 163 -0.92 -16.24 2.04
C GLY A 163 -1.00 -16.17 3.57
N LEU A 164 -1.84 -15.31 4.12
CA LEU A 164 -2.20 -15.30 5.54
C LEU A 164 -3.43 -16.18 5.77
N ASP A 165 -3.51 -16.81 6.94
CA ASP A 165 -4.74 -17.40 7.42
C ASP A 165 -5.72 -16.29 7.89
N ARG A 166 -6.95 -16.66 8.21
CA ARG A 166 -7.98 -15.70 8.64
C ARG A 166 -7.54 -14.87 9.85
N GLY A 167 -6.89 -15.50 10.83
CA GLY A 167 -6.39 -14.80 12.01
C GLY A 167 -5.31 -13.78 11.67
N GLY A 168 -4.35 -14.18 10.83
CA GLY A 168 -3.30 -13.29 10.33
C GLY A 168 -3.82 -12.13 9.49
N ALA A 169 -4.84 -12.37 8.65
CA ALA A 169 -5.48 -11.32 7.85
C ALA A 169 -6.19 -10.28 8.75
N LEU A 170 -6.94 -10.72 9.75
CA LEU A 170 -7.61 -9.83 10.71
C LEU A 170 -6.59 -9.05 11.54
N ALA A 171 -5.54 -9.69 12.04
CA ALA A 171 -4.48 -9.03 12.81
C ALA A 171 -3.76 -7.96 11.99
N LEU A 172 -3.47 -8.25 10.71
CA LEU A 172 -2.91 -7.24 9.79
C LEU A 172 -3.90 -6.09 9.58
N GLY A 173 -5.20 -6.38 9.39
CA GLY A 173 -6.23 -5.36 9.27
C GLY A 173 -6.27 -4.42 10.48
N GLU A 174 -6.20 -4.96 11.72
CA GLU A 174 -6.09 -4.17 12.96
C GLU A 174 -4.84 -3.28 12.95
N GLN A 175 -3.70 -3.84 12.58
CA GLN A 175 -2.45 -3.10 12.49
C GLN A 175 -2.54 -1.93 11.49
N LEU A 176 -3.14 -2.15 10.32
CA LEU A 176 -3.37 -1.09 9.32
C LEU A 176 -4.34 -0.02 9.85
N GLY A 177 -5.36 -0.42 10.60
CA GLY A 177 -6.26 0.50 11.30
C GLY A 177 -5.54 1.38 12.31
N GLY A 178 -4.60 0.82 13.08
CA GLY A 178 -3.73 1.56 14.00
C GLY A 178 -2.85 2.58 13.27
N LEU A 179 -2.20 2.18 12.17
CA LEU A 179 -1.37 3.09 11.36
C LEU A 179 -2.19 4.26 10.79
N LYS A 180 -3.42 3.98 10.33
CA LYS A 180 -4.37 5.02 9.91
C LYS A 180 -4.68 5.99 11.06
N ALA A 181 -4.99 5.49 12.25
CA ALA A 181 -5.29 6.31 13.42
C ALA A 181 -4.09 7.20 13.82
N ASP A 182 -2.85 6.73 13.62
CA ASP A 182 -1.61 7.48 13.80
C ASP A 182 -1.35 8.51 12.68
N GLY A 183 -2.28 8.61 11.72
CA GLY A 183 -2.23 9.59 10.64
C GLY A 183 -1.50 9.12 9.37
N THR A 184 -1.22 7.83 9.21
CA THR A 184 -0.72 7.29 7.94
C THR A 184 -1.85 7.26 6.90
N ILE A 185 -1.56 7.65 5.66
CA ILE A 185 -2.42 7.39 4.51
C ILE A 185 -2.22 5.92 4.13
N VAL A 186 -3.27 5.11 4.21
CA VAL A 186 -3.20 3.68 3.86
C VAL A 186 -4.02 3.44 2.59
N VAL A 187 -3.41 2.84 1.57
CA VAL A 187 -4.10 2.39 0.36
C VAL A 187 -3.96 0.89 0.25
N VAL A 188 -5.08 0.19 0.22
CA VAL A 188 -5.11 -1.28 0.16
C VAL A 188 -5.81 -1.73 -1.11
N VAL A 189 -5.11 -2.45 -1.96
CA VAL A 189 -5.69 -3.26 -3.03
C VAL A 189 -5.93 -4.65 -2.47
N THR A 190 -7.17 -5.11 -2.44
CA THR A 190 -7.49 -6.45 -1.95
C THR A 190 -8.83 -6.94 -2.46
N HIS A 191 -9.01 -8.26 -2.46
CA HIS A 191 -10.29 -8.94 -2.62
C HIS A 191 -10.87 -9.40 -1.27
N ASP A 192 -10.09 -9.32 -0.19
CA ASP A 192 -10.51 -9.66 1.18
C ASP A 192 -11.15 -8.43 1.84
N LEU A 193 -12.45 -8.24 1.59
CA LEU A 193 -13.21 -7.14 2.15
C LEU A 193 -13.45 -7.30 3.66
N GLU A 194 -13.42 -8.54 4.18
CA GLU A 194 -13.60 -8.81 5.62
C GLU A 194 -12.42 -8.21 6.42
N ALA A 195 -11.20 -8.37 5.92
CA ALA A 195 -9.99 -7.88 6.59
C ALA A 195 -9.90 -6.34 6.68
N ILE A 196 -10.59 -5.60 5.78
CA ILE A 196 -10.59 -4.13 5.76
C ILE A 196 -11.89 -3.50 6.27
N ALA A 197 -12.95 -4.29 6.46
CA ALA A 197 -14.22 -3.82 6.99
C ALA A 197 -14.07 -3.22 8.39
N GLY A 198 -14.82 -2.17 8.72
CA GLY A 198 -14.70 -1.43 9.97
C GLY A 198 -13.44 -0.57 10.11
N ARG A 199 -12.57 -0.49 9.07
CA ARG A 199 -11.33 0.29 9.07
C ARG A 199 -11.23 1.24 7.88
N THR A 200 -11.86 0.89 6.76
CA THR A 200 -11.92 1.67 5.51
C THR A 200 -12.92 2.81 5.64
N ASP A 201 -12.53 4.01 5.26
CA ASP A 201 -13.36 5.23 5.19
C ASP A 201 -13.32 5.91 3.81
N HIS A 202 -12.52 5.36 2.90
CA HIS A 202 -12.42 5.82 1.52
C HIS A 202 -12.46 4.61 0.58
N VAL A 203 -13.35 4.63 -0.40
CA VAL A 203 -13.48 3.57 -1.42
C VAL A 203 -13.26 4.17 -2.78
N ALA A 204 -12.36 3.57 -3.56
CA ALA A 204 -12.08 3.92 -4.94
C ALA A 204 -12.20 2.67 -5.81
N ILE A 205 -13.05 2.69 -6.85
CA ILE A 205 -13.28 1.52 -7.71
C ILE A 205 -12.78 1.81 -9.12
N LEU A 206 -11.85 0.98 -9.58
CA LEU A 206 -11.33 1.03 -10.94
C LEU A 206 -12.02 0.00 -11.84
N LYS A 207 -12.36 0.42 -13.06
CA LYS A 207 -12.86 -0.44 -14.14
C LYS A 207 -12.21 -0.01 -15.45
N ARG A 208 -11.47 -0.94 -16.10
CA ARG A 208 -10.78 -0.71 -17.39
C ARG A 208 -9.94 0.59 -17.39
N GLY A 209 -9.16 0.77 -16.33
CA GLY A 209 -8.25 1.92 -16.17
C GLY A 209 -8.92 3.24 -15.81
N LYS A 210 -10.21 3.29 -15.54
CA LYS A 210 -10.96 4.48 -15.13
C LYS A 210 -11.45 4.35 -13.69
N LEU A 211 -11.46 5.45 -12.97
CA LEU A 211 -12.15 5.55 -11.69
C LEU A 211 -13.65 5.66 -11.98
N VAL A 212 -14.43 4.67 -11.56
CA VAL A 212 -15.88 4.61 -11.79
C VAL A 212 -16.70 4.92 -10.55
N CYS A 213 -16.07 4.85 -9.37
CA CYS A 213 -16.66 5.22 -8.10
C CYS A 213 -15.56 5.74 -7.18
N GLU A 214 -15.83 6.84 -6.49
CA GLU A 214 -15.05 7.33 -5.37
C GLU A 214 -16.04 7.79 -4.30
N GLU A 215 -15.97 7.17 -3.13
CA GLU A 215 -16.80 7.53 -1.98
C GLU A 215 -15.94 7.67 -0.72
N ARG A 216 -16.24 8.67 0.09
CA ARG A 216 -15.61 8.91 1.39
C ARG A 216 -16.70 9.03 2.44
N SER A 217 -16.37 8.61 3.64
CA SER A 217 -17.29 8.63 4.78
C SER A 217 -16.54 9.03 6.05
N ASP A 218 -17.21 9.75 6.92
CA ASP A 218 -16.70 10.09 8.27
C ASP A 218 -16.72 8.87 9.21
N VAL A 219 -17.44 7.81 8.81
CA VAL A 219 -17.47 6.53 9.51
C VAL A 219 -16.93 5.42 8.61
N THR A 220 -16.36 4.38 9.23
CA THR A 220 -15.81 3.26 8.48
C THR A 220 -16.90 2.40 7.85
N TYR A 221 -16.65 1.92 6.63
CA TYR A 221 -17.56 1.02 5.91
C TYR A 221 -17.62 -0.36 6.54
N THR A 222 -18.82 -0.90 6.67
CA THR A 222 -19.04 -2.31 7.02
C THR A 222 -18.72 -3.22 5.83
N TYR A 223 -18.61 -4.54 6.09
CA TYR A 223 -18.43 -5.53 5.02
C TYR A 223 -19.53 -5.46 3.94
N ASP A 224 -20.80 -5.37 4.37
CA ASP A 224 -21.95 -5.33 3.45
C ASP A 224 -21.93 -4.07 2.58
N GLN A 225 -21.61 -2.92 3.16
CA GLN A 225 -21.46 -1.66 2.42
C GLN A 225 -20.33 -1.75 1.37
N LEU A 226 -19.15 -2.28 1.73
CA LEU A 226 -18.06 -2.46 0.78
C LEU A 226 -18.44 -3.42 -0.35
N LYS A 227 -19.11 -4.51 -0.01
CA LYS A 227 -19.60 -5.51 -0.97
C LYS A 227 -20.63 -4.91 -1.92
N ASP A 228 -21.59 -4.15 -1.42
CA ASP A 228 -22.62 -3.50 -2.23
C ASP A 228 -22.04 -2.45 -3.18
N LEU A 229 -21.09 -1.62 -2.69
CA LEU A 229 -20.37 -0.67 -3.53
C LEU A 229 -19.62 -1.37 -4.66
N TYR A 230 -18.90 -2.45 -4.32
CA TYR A 230 -18.17 -3.24 -5.30
C TYR A 230 -19.09 -3.83 -6.36
N HIS A 231 -20.20 -4.49 -5.96
CA HIS A 231 -21.12 -5.11 -6.90
C HIS A 231 -21.81 -4.11 -7.83
N ARG A 232 -22.22 -2.94 -7.32
CA ARG A 232 -22.86 -1.90 -8.13
C ARG A 232 -21.95 -1.27 -9.17
N ASN A 233 -20.65 -1.17 -8.92
CA ASN A 233 -19.72 -0.40 -9.74
C ASN A 233 -18.70 -1.24 -10.51
N ALA A 234 -18.30 -2.41 -9.98
CA ALA A 234 -17.29 -3.25 -10.60
C ALA A 234 -17.88 -4.28 -11.60
N ALA A 235 -19.15 -4.64 -11.44
CA ALA A 235 -19.86 -5.60 -12.31
C ALA A 235 -19.90 -5.17 -13.79
#